data_fbb45d8655f855b4d33b2869fcca9343
#
_entry.id   fbb45d8655f855b4d33b2869fcca9343
#
_cell.length_a   1.000
_cell.length_b   1.000
_cell.length_c   1.000
_cell.angle_alpha   90.00
_cell.angle_beta   90.00
_cell.angle_gamma   90.00
#
_symmetry.space_group_name_H-M   'P 1'
#
loop_
_entity.id
_entity.type
_entity.pdbx_description
1 polymer ?
#
loop_
_entity_poly.entity_id
_entity_poly.type
_entity_poly.pdbx_seq_one_letter_code
_entity_poly.pdbx_strand_id
1 'polypeptide(L)'
;MNPIKHVAIIMDGNGRWGIKHKNSRNAGHRAGLNSVENIINECLKINIKYLTLYTFSTENWKRPKKEINFLFDLLENFLTNKIDNLIKKNIKLKFIGEINKLPKKLKALIKKSELKSVFESWFFIINQIRYLFGSTFL
;
A
#
# COMPACT_ATOMS: atom_id res chain seq x y z
N MET A 1 -14.33 3.99 23.81
CA MET A 1 -14.56 4.39 22.39
C MET A 1 -13.29 5.02 21.85
N ASN A 2 -12.77 4.60 20.69
CA ASN A 2 -11.60 5.24 20.09
C ASN A 2 -12.03 6.51 19.31
N PRO A 3 -11.54 7.70 19.66
CA PRO A 3 -11.89 8.94 18.97
C PRO A 3 -11.23 9.05 17.59
N ILE A 4 -10.13 8.32 17.37
CA ILE A 4 -9.39 8.36 16.09
C ILE A 4 -10.16 7.56 15.04
N LYS A 5 -10.49 8.20 13.94
CA LYS A 5 -11.21 7.57 12.83
C LYS A 5 -10.32 7.22 11.65
N HIS A 6 -9.22 7.93 11.48
CA HIS A 6 -8.33 7.81 10.34
C HIS A 6 -6.87 7.76 10.79
N VAL A 7 -6.15 6.78 10.28
CA VAL A 7 -4.70 6.62 10.43
C VAL A 7 -4.06 6.66 9.06
N ALA A 8 -3.00 7.45 8.89
CA ALA A 8 -2.19 7.50 7.69
C ALA A 8 -0.75 7.12 8.02
N ILE A 9 -0.18 6.20 7.26
CA ILE A 9 1.15 5.64 7.50
C ILE A 9 2.01 5.81 6.25
N ILE A 10 3.20 6.39 6.41
CA ILE A 10 4.23 6.42 5.38
C ILE A 10 5.05 5.13 5.52
N MET A 11 5.06 4.32 4.46
CA MET A 11 5.83 3.09 4.43
C MET A 11 7.27 3.39 4.01
N ASP A 12 8.10 3.74 4.97
CA ASP A 12 9.52 4.03 4.74
C ASP A 12 10.44 3.07 5.49
N GLY A 13 11.68 2.97 5.01
CA GLY A 13 12.73 2.20 5.67
C GLY A 13 12.76 0.70 5.39
N ASN A 14 11.77 0.11 4.73
CA ASN A 14 11.68 -1.33 4.45
C ASN A 14 12.94 -1.87 3.74
N GLY A 15 13.43 -1.19 2.69
CA GLY A 15 14.63 -1.60 1.98
C GLY A 15 15.88 -1.54 2.86
N ARG A 16 16.04 -0.50 3.68
CA ARG A 16 17.16 -0.34 4.63
C ARG A 16 17.13 -1.42 5.71
N TRP A 17 15.95 -1.67 6.26
CA TRP A 17 15.75 -2.75 7.23
C TRP A 17 16.12 -4.11 6.62
N GLY A 18 15.68 -4.36 5.38
CA GLY A 18 15.98 -5.61 4.66
C GLY A 18 17.47 -5.84 4.46
N ILE A 19 18.22 -4.79 4.07
CA ILE A 19 19.69 -4.87 3.97
C ILE A 19 20.30 -5.21 5.34
N LYS A 20 19.91 -4.47 6.37
CA LYS A 20 20.49 -4.65 7.72
C LYS A 20 20.23 -6.03 8.31
N HIS A 21 19.04 -6.62 8.12
CA HIS A 21 18.63 -7.83 8.84
C HIS A 21 18.60 -9.08 7.96
N LYS A 22 18.51 -8.93 6.64
CA LYS A 22 18.34 -10.04 5.68
C LYS A 22 19.28 -9.95 4.47
N ASN A 23 20.18 -9.00 4.46
CA ASN A 23 21.07 -8.69 3.33
C ASN A 23 20.33 -8.59 1.98
N SER A 24 19.09 -8.11 2.01
CA SER A 24 18.22 -8.02 0.82
C SER A 24 17.14 -6.97 0.97
N ARG A 25 17.12 -5.98 0.07
CA ARG A 25 16.04 -4.97 0.00
C ARG A 25 14.68 -5.62 -0.23
N ASN A 26 14.63 -6.62 -1.10
CA ASN A 26 13.40 -7.33 -1.43
C ASN A 26 12.82 -8.08 -0.22
N ALA A 27 13.66 -8.64 0.63
CA ALA A 27 13.21 -9.26 1.88
C ALA A 27 12.59 -8.21 2.83
N GLY A 28 13.14 -7.00 2.85
CA GLY A 28 12.57 -5.88 3.60
C GLY A 28 11.20 -5.44 3.07
N HIS A 29 11.04 -5.38 1.75
CA HIS A 29 9.74 -5.04 1.15
C HIS A 29 8.67 -6.10 1.45
N ARG A 30 9.02 -7.39 1.43
CA ARG A 30 8.10 -8.46 1.87
C ARG A 30 7.72 -8.33 3.34
N ALA A 31 8.69 -8.07 4.21
CA ALA A 31 8.43 -7.86 5.63
C ALA A 31 7.50 -6.66 5.86
N GLY A 32 7.68 -5.57 5.10
CA GLY A 32 6.78 -4.41 5.11
C GLY A 32 5.35 -4.77 4.75
N LEU A 33 5.15 -5.64 3.77
CA LEU A 33 3.81 -6.11 3.39
C LEU A 33 3.15 -6.93 4.51
N ASN A 34 3.89 -7.78 5.20
CA ASN A 34 3.38 -8.50 6.38
C ASN A 34 2.97 -7.53 7.49
N SER A 35 3.75 -6.44 7.68
CA SER A 35 3.39 -5.38 8.63
C SER A 35 2.08 -4.69 8.25
N VAL A 36 1.81 -4.48 6.95
CA VAL A 36 0.53 -3.94 6.47
C VAL A 36 -0.64 -4.84 6.89
N GLU A 37 -0.53 -6.15 6.70
CA GLU A 37 -1.58 -7.09 7.10
C GLU A 37 -1.86 -7.02 8.60
N ASN A 38 -0.82 -6.94 9.43
CA ASN A 38 -0.95 -6.79 10.88
C ASN A 38 -1.63 -5.46 11.26
N ILE A 39 -1.23 -4.37 10.61
CA ILE A 39 -1.82 -3.03 10.84
C ILE A 39 -3.30 -3.02 10.45
N ILE A 40 -3.68 -3.62 9.32
CA ILE A 40 -5.09 -3.74 8.91
C ILE A 40 -5.89 -4.45 10.02
N ASN A 41 -5.39 -5.58 10.53
CA ASN A 41 -6.07 -6.33 11.58
C ASN A 41 -6.20 -5.52 12.87
N GLU A 42 -5.15 -4.79 13.27
CA GLU A 42 -5.22 -3.93 14.46
C GLU A 42 -6.18 -2.75 14.27
N CYS A 43 -6.19 -2.12 13.10
CA CYS A 43 -7.17 -1.06 12.78
C CYS A 43 -8.62 -1.55 12.93
N LEU A 44 -8.90 -2.78 12.48
CA LEU A 44 -10.22 -3.39 12.64
C LEU A 44 -10.58 -3.61 14.12
N LYS A 45 -9.65 -4.15 14.90
CA LYS A 45 -9.84 -4.42 16.34
C LYS A 45 -10.15 -3.15 17.13
N ILE A 46 -9.43 -2.07 16.87
CA ILE A 46 -9.60 -0.80 17.60
C ILE A 46 -10.56 0.18 16.93
N ASN A 47 -11.30 -0.27 15.92
CA ASN A 47 -12.36 0.49 15.25
C ASN A 47 -11.88 1.75 14.50
N ILE A 48 -10.71 1.70 13.88
CA ILE A 48 -10.24 2.72 12.92
C ILE A 48 -10.99 2.55 11.60
N LYS A 49 -11.71 3.58 11.16
CA LYS A 49 -12.56 3.53 9.95
C LYS A 49 -11.78 3.66 8.65
N TYR A 50 -10.69 4.43 8.65
CA TYR A 50 -9.90 4.75 7.47
C TYR A 50 -8.43 4.48 7.73
N LEU A 51 -7.80 3.70 6.85
CA LEU A 51 -6.35 3.50 6.84
C LEU A 51 -5.80 3.95 5.49
N THR A 52 -4.90 4.92 5.51
CA THR A 52 -4.18 5.36 4.30
C THR A 52 -2.73 4.90 4.37
N LEU A 53 -2.25 4.22 3.34
CA LEU A 53 -0.86 3.86 3.19
C LEU A 53 -0.22 4.61 2.02
N TYR A 54 0.89 5.29 2.32
CA TYR A 54 1.75 5.89 1.31
C TYR A 54 2.79 4.86 0.87
N THR A 55 2.57 4.22 -0.28
CA THR A 55 3.33 3.03 -0.68
C THR A 55 4.40 3.30 -1.74
N PHE A 56 4.11 4.16 -2.68
CA PHE A 56 5.01 4.46 -3.79
C PHE A 56 4.95 5.95 -4.15
N SER A 57 6.09 6.61 -4.25
CA SER A 57 6.19 8.03 -4.59
C SER A 57 6.84 8.25 -5.95
N THR A 58 6.72 9.47 -6.48
CA THR A 58 7.40 9.85 -7.74
C THR A 58 8.92 9.68 -7.67
N GLU A 59 9.53 9.84 -6.50
CA GLU A 59 10.95 9.62 -6.30
C GLU A 59 11.34 8.15 -6.42
N ASN A 60 10.42 7.23 -6.13
CA ASN A 60 10.68 5.80 -6.24
C ASN A 60 10.91 5.35 -7.69
N TRP A 61 10.45 6.11 -8.69
CA TRP A 61 10.77 5.84 -10.11
C TRP A 61 12.25 5.96 -10.44
N LYS A 62 13.05 6.61 -9.59
CA LYS A 62 14.52 6.70 -9.72
C LYS A 62 15.23 5.43 -9.25
N ARG A 63 14.53 4.51 -8.60
CA ARG A 63 15.10 3.24 -8.14
C ARG A 63 15.45 2.33 -9.32
N PRO A 64 16.36 1.35 -9.12
CA PRO A 64 16.65 0.33 -10.14
C PRO A 64 15.38 -0.35 -10.61
N LYS A 65 15.25 -0.57 -11.92
CA LYS A 65 14.07 -1.21 -12.52
C LYS A 65 13.71 -2.56 -11.89
N LYS A 66 14.73 -3.33 -11.49
CA LYS A 66 14.52 -4.63 -10.79
C LYS A 66 13.78 -4.46 -9.47
N GLU A 67 14.11 -3.41 -8.70
CA GLU A 67 13.41 -3.12 -7.43
C GLU A 67 11.98 -2.65 -7.68
N ILE A 68 11.77 -1.77 -8.67
CA ILE A 68 10.44 -1.28 -9.05
C ILE A 68 9.55 -2.44 -9.51
N ASN A 69 10.04 -3.30 -10.39
CA ASN A 69 9.31 -4.48 -10.84
C ASN A 69 8.93 -5.39 -9.68
N PHE A 70 9.86 -5.63 -8.77
CA PHE A 70 9.60 -6.42 -7.58
C PHE A 70 8.49 -5.83 -6.69
N LEU A 71 8.46 -4.50 -6.50
CA LEU A 71 7.41 -3.81 -5.76
C LEU A 71 6.04 -3.96 -6.44
N PHE A 72 6.00 -3.88 -7.77
CA PHE A 72 4.78 -4.09 -8.53
C PHE A 72 4.30 -5.53 -8.46
N ASP A 73 5.21 -6.50 -8.55
CA ASP A 73 4.90 -7.92 -8.37
C ASP A 73 4.33 -8.20 -6.97
N LEU A 74 4.89 -7.57 -5.93
CA LEU A 74 4.34 -7.66 -4.57
C LEU A 74 2.91 -7.13 -4.48
N LEU A 75 2.62 -5.98 -5.10
CA LEU A 75 1.28 -5.42 -5.11
C LEU A 75 0.31 -6.30 -5.92
N GLU A 76 0.74 -6.80 -7.08
CA GLU A 76 -0.06 -7.74 -7.88
C GLU A 76 -0.41 -9.00 -7.08
N ASN A 77 0.58 -9.60 -6.42
CA ASN A 77 0.38 -10.79 -5.58
C ASN A 77 -0.56 -10.50 -4.39
N PHE A 78 -0.40 -9.35 -3.75
CA PHE A 78 -1.29 -8.93 -2.67
C PHE A 78 -2.73 -8.81 -3.15
N LEU A 79 -2.97 -8.08 -4.25
CA LEU A 79 -4.30 -7.90 -4.81
C LEU A 79 -4.92 -9.21 -5.31
N THR A 80 -4.11 -10.11 -5.89
CA THR A 80 -4.59 -11.39 -6.37
C THR A 80 -4.99 -12.33 -5.23
N ASN A 81 -4.18 -12.39 -4.17
CA ASN A 81 -4.32 -13.42 -3.14
C ASN A 81 -5.09 -12.94 -1.89
N LYS A 82 -5.16 -11.63 -1.65
CA LYS A 82 -5.72 -11.08 -0.41
C LYS A 82 -7.04 -10.34 -0.59
N ILE A 83 -7.42 -9.98 -1.82
CA ILE A 83 -8.63 -9.18 -2.05
C ILE A 83 -9.88 -9.84 -1.47
N ASP A 84 -10.07 -11.14 -1.67
CA ASP A 84 -11.26 -11.83 -1.19
C ASP A 84 -11.32 -11.87 0.35
N ASN A 85 -10.16 -11.96 1.01
CA ASN A 85 -10.08 -11.88 2.48
C ASN A 85 -10.42 -10.46 3.00
N LEU A 86 -9.95 -9.41 2.30
CA LEU A 86 -10.28 -8.03 2.63
C LEU A 86 -11.79 -7.76 2.48
N ILE A 87 -12.38 -8.26 1.41
CA ILE A 87 -13.84 -8.17 1.18
C ILE A 87 -14.62 -8.89 2.29
N LYS A 88 -14.22 -10.11 2.69
CA LYS A 88 -14.84 -10.83 3.82
C LYS A 88 -14.74 -10.08 5.14
N LYS A 89 -13.75 -9.21 5.30
CA LYS A 89 -13.59 -8.33 6.46
C LYS A 89 -14.33 -6.99 6.30
N ASN A 90 -15.16 -6.84 5.28
CA ASN A 90 -15.87 -5.60 4.94
C ASN A 90 -14.93 -4.41 4.71
N ILE A 91 -13.83 -4.62 4.00
CA ILE A 91 -12.84 -3.57 3.70
C ILE A 91 -12.99 -3.14 2.24
N LYS A 92 -13.21 -1.85 2.04
CA LYS A 92 -13.18 -1.21 0.73
C LYS A 92 -11.77 -0.75 0.38
N LEU A 93 -11.28 -1.14 -0.78
CA LEU A 93 -10.03 -0.64 -1.33
C LEU A 93 -10.26 0.60 -2.19
N LYS A 94 -9.36 1.58 -2.04
CA LYS A 94 -9.28 2.75 -2.89
C LYS A 94 -7.83 3.06 -3.22
N PHE A 95 -7.54 3.27 -4.50
CA PHE A 95 -6.23 3.69 -4.98
C PHE A 95 -6.27 5.15 -5.39
N ILE A 96 -5.29 5.94 -4.94
CA ILE A 96 -5.19 7.36 -5.22
C ILE A 96 -3.80 7.66 -5.80
N GLY A 97 -3.73 8.53 -6.82
CA GLY A 97 -2.48 8.97 -7.43
C GLY A 97 -2.40 8.71 -8.93
N GLU A 98 -1.20 8.79 -9.49
CA GLU A 98 -0.96 8.63 -10.93
C GLU A 98 -0.94 7.15 -11.36
N ILE A 99 -2.09 6.49 -11.30
CA ILE A 99 -2.24 5.07 -11.65
C ILE A 99 -1.89 4.81 -13.13
N ASN A 100 -2.01 5.82 -13.99
CA ASN A 100 -1.76 5.69 -15.42
C ASN A 100 -0.34 5.26 -15.78
N LYS A 101 0.65 5.55 -14.92
CA LYS A 101 2.05 5.16 -15.11
C LYS A 101 2.34 3.70 -14.74
N LEU A 102 1.42 3.03 -14.08
CA LEU A 102 1.58 1.65 -13.69
C LEU A 102 1.46 0.68 -14.88
N PRO A 103 2.06 -0.52 -14.80
CA PRO A 103 1.90 -1.55 -15.82
C PRO A 103 0.41 -1.87 -16.11
N LYS A 104 0.12 -2.19 -17.36
CA LYS A 104 -1.26 -2.45 -17.83
C LYS A 104 -1.99 -3.50 -16.98
N LYS A 105 -1.30 -4.60 -16.67
CA LYS A 105 -1.82 -5.69 -15.84
C LYS A 105 -2.17 -5.21 -14.43
N LEU A 106 -1.29 -4.42 -13.80
CA LEU A 106 -1.51 -3.89 -12.45
C LEU A 106 -2.67 -2.90 -12.42
N LYS A 107 -2.81 -2.03 -13.43
CA LYS A 107 -3.97 -1.13 -13.57
C LYS A 107 -5.29 -1.89 -13.64
N ALA A 108 -5.34 -2.94 -14.46
CA ALA A 108 -6.55 -3.78 -14.59
C ALA A 108 -6.90 -4.46 -13.25
N LEU A 109 -5.90 -4.95 -12.52
CA LEU A 109 -6.07 -5.60 -11.24
C LEU A 109 -6.55 -4.62 -10.15
N ILE A 110 -6.00 -3.41 -10.12
CA ILE A 110 -6.45 -2.32 -9.24
C ILE A 110 -7.94 -2.03 -9.48
N LYS A 111 -8.32 -1.77 -10.73
CA LYS A 111 -9.71 -1.49 -11.09
C LYS A 111 -10.65 -2.63 -10.68
N LYS A 112 -10.25 -3.88 -10.95
CA LYS A 112 -11.02 -5.06 -10.54
C LYS A 112 -11.17 -5.15 -9.01
N SER A 113 -10.12 -4.84 -8.26
CA SER A 113 -10.14 -4.89 -6.80
C SER A 113 -11.03 -3.80 -6.20
N GLU A 114 -10.99 -2.59 -6.73
CA GLU A 114 -11.89 -1.50 -6.32
C GLU A 114 -13.36 -1.85 -6.59
N LEU A 115 -13.66 -2.41 -7.77
CA LEU A 115 -15.03 -2.81 -8.15
C LEU A 115 -15.56 -3.96 -7.29
N LYS A 116 -14.71 -4.92 -6.91
CA LYS A 116 -15.10 -6.03 -6.04
C LYS A 116 -15.41 -5.59 -4.61
N SER A 117 -14.81 -4.49 -4.15
CA SER A 117 -14.90 -4.01 -2.76
C SER A 117 -15.91 -2.85 -2.60
N VAL A 118 -17.08 -2.91 -3.25
CA VAL A 118 -18.02 -1.76 -3.33
C VAL A 118 -18.91 -1.60 -2.09
N PHE A 119 -19.21 -2.66 -1.33
CA PHE A 119 -20.22 -2.64 -0.26
C PHE A 119 -19.60 -2.70 1.14
N GLU A 120 -19.12 -1.54 1.70
CA GLU A 120 -18.25 -1.68 2.87
C GLU A 120 -18.31 -0.56 3.91
N SER A 121 -18.07 -0.96 5.16
CA SER A 121 -17.99 -0.07 6.33
C SER A 121 -16.59 0.48 6.62
N TRP A 122 -15.55 -0.06 5.99
CA TRP A 122 -14.14 0.25 6.25
C TRP A 122 -13.41 0.63 4.98
N PHE A 123 -12.57 1.66 5.03
CA PHE A 123 -11.83 2.13 3.88
C PHE A 123 -10.33 1.89 4.05
N PHE A 124 -9.73 1.16 3.11
CA PHE A 124 -8.31 1.03 2.96
C PHE A 124 -7.85 1.81 1.72
N ILE A 125 -7.12 2.89 1.95
CA ILE A 125 -6.68 3.79 0.89
C ILE A 125 -5.20 3.54 0.63
N ILE A 126 -4.86 3.10 -0.58
CA ILE A 126 -3.48 3.00 -1.05
C ILE A 126 -3.17 4.27 -1.84
N ASN A 127 -2.26 5.08 -1.33
CA ASN A 127 -1.91 6.35 -1.96
C ASN A 127 -0.55 6.25 -2.65
N GLN A 128 -0.54 6.64 -3.92
CA GLN A 128 0.67 6.86 -4.69
C GLN A 128 0.85 8.37 -4.85
N ILE A 129 1.65 8.98 -3.96
CA ILE A 129 1.79 10.43 -3.91
C ILE A 129 2.66 10.95 -5.05
N ARG A 130 2.16 12.00 -5.69
CA ARG A 130 2.97 13.04 -6.29
C ARG A 130 3.31 14.04 -5.18
N TYR A 131 4.60 14.30 -4.92
CA TYR A 131 5.00 15.34 -3.99
C TYR A 131 4.38 16.67 -4.42
N LEU A 132 3.42 17.19 -3.65
CA LEU A 132 2.89 18.55 -3.78
C LEU A 132 3.73 19.56 -3.02
N PHE A 133 4.86 19.16 -2.46
CA PHE A 133 5.82 20.09 -1.87
C PHE A 133 6.98 20.25 -2.83
N GLY A 134 6.90 21.32 -3.61
CA GLY A 134 8.05 21.91 -4.29
C GLY A 134 9.17 22.13 -3.26
N SER A 135 10.39 21.91 -3.70
CA SER A 135 11.64 22.26 -3.06
C SER A 135 11.60 23.63 -2.42
N THR A 136 11.26 23.72 -1.14
CA THR A 136 11.49 24.93 -0.33
C THR A 136 11.52 24.54 1.14
N PHE A 137 12.52 23.77 1.55
CA PHE A 137 13.11 23.87 2.88
C PHE A 137 14.61 23.59 2.72
N LEU A 138 15.36 24.68 2.55
CA LEU A 138 16.75 24.76 2.93
C LEU A 138 16.87 24.57 4.45
#